data_453ccde1233e3eceea13fed98fc00176
#
_entry.id   453ccde1233e3eceea13fed98fc00176
#
_cell.length_a   1.000
_cell.length_b   1.000
_cell.length_c   1.000
_cell.angle_alpha   90.00
_cell.angle_beta   90.00
_cell.angle_gamma   90.00
#
_symmetry.space_group_name_H-M   'P 1'
#
loop_
_entity.id
_entity.type
_entity.pdbx_description
1 polymer ?
#
loop_
_entity_poly.entity_id
_entity_poly.type
_entity_poly.pdbx_seq_one_letter_code
_entity_poly.pdbx_strand_id
1 'polypeptide(L)'
;MTAEAQARKARKEAKMQARRAQLALSRQDHGGPLAWRGWFDGSAHPNPGRLGIGALLLGPNGERIEVSEAAGYGSSSDAEYAALTALLQAALGVRPPPVQLLLYGDSQVVINDVLGTTPVGAKGLEVQRATVVALLEQFTDVSLRWLPRHRNGEADRLSQLAIDRGSDPSGLTPAVTG
;
A
#
# COMPACT_ATOMS: atom_id res chain seq x y z
N MET A 1 -13.17 -34.38 -5.62
CA MET A 1 -13.22 -32.98 -6.13
C MET A 1 -14.03 -32.98 -7.42
N THR A 2 -15.06 -32.14 -7.49
CA THR A 2 -15.92 -32.05 -8.70
C THR A 2 -15.17 -31.31 -9.83
N ALA A 3 -15.51 -31.61 -11.09
CA ALA A 3 -14.94 -30.96 -12.27
C ALA A 3 -15.07 -29.41 -12.21
N GLU A 4 -16.15 -28.90 -11.63
CA GLU A 4 -16.36 -27.47 -11.39
C GLU A 4 -15.34 -26.86 -10.42
N ALA A 5 -15.00 -27.57 -9.35
CA ALA A 5 -14.00 -27.12 -8.38
C ALA A 5 -12.59 -27.06 -8.99
N GLN A 6 -12.28 -28.02 -9.87
CA GLN A 6 -11.03 -28.04 -10.62
C GLN A 6 -10.95 -26.89 -11.64
N ALA A 7 -12.04 -26.63 -12.38
CA ALA A 7 -12.12 -25.53 -13.33
C ALA A 7 -11.99 -24.16 -12.64
N ARG A 8 -12.61 -23.98 -11.48
CA ARG A 8 -12.50 -22.75 -10.67
C ARG A 8 -11.08 -22.54 -10.13
N LYS A 9 -10.43 -23.62 -9.70
CA LYS A 9 -9.04 -23.58 -9.25
C LYS A 9 -8.10 -23.20 -10.41
N ALA A 10 -8.25 -23.84 -11.56
CA ALA A 10 -7.46 -23.55 -12.75
C ALA A 10 -7.62 -22.10 -13.26
N ARG A 11 -8.84 -21.56 -13.25
CA ARG A 11 -9.10 -20.14 -13.57
C ARG A 11 -8.42 -19.20 -12.59
N LYS A 12 -8.44 -19.52 -11.29
CA LYS A 12 -7.78 -18.72 -10.25
C LYS A 12 -6.26 -18.74 -10.41
N GLU A 13 -5.70 -19.90 -10.71
CA GLU A 13 -4.27 -20.07 -10.95
C GLU A 13 -3.82 -19.34 -12.22
N ALA A 14 -4.59 -19.44 -13.33
CA ALA A 14 -4.31 -18.74 -14.57
C ALA A 14 -4.35 -17.22 -14.40
N LYS A 15 -5.36 -16.69 -13.65
CA LYS A 15 -5.46 -15.25 -13.34
C LYS A 15 -4.27 -14.80 -12.48
N MET A 16 -3.84 -15.61 -11.53
CA MET A 16 -2.68 -15.34 -10.69
C MET A 16 -1.37 -15.38 -11.47
N GLN A 17 -1.21 -16.33 -12.39
CA GLN A 17 -0.03 -16.40 -13.27
C GLN A 17 0.04 -15.22 -14.24
N ALA A 18 -1.07 -14.86 -14.89
CA ALA A 18 -1.14 -13.69 -15.77
C ALA A 18 -0.75 -12.41 -15.04
N ARG A 19 -1.22 -12.25 -13.77
CA ARG A 19 -0.86 -11.12 -12.92
C ARG A 19 0.61 -11.13 -12.52
N ARG A 20 1.18 -12.30 -12.18
CA ARG A 20 2.62 -12.46 -11.91
C ARG A 20 3.46 -12.08 -13.13
N ALA A 21 3.03 -12.48 -14.32
CA ALA A 21 3.71 -12.15 -15.59
C ALA A 21 3.65 -10.62 -15.84
N GLN A 22 2.50 -9.98 -15.65
CA GLN A 22 2.33 -8.55 -15.83
C GLN A 22 3.18 -7.74 -14.83
N LEU A 23 3.22 -8.13 -13.56
CA LEU A 23 4.06 -7.53 -12.54
C LEU A 23 5.56 -7.83 -12.75
N ALA A 24 5.91 -8.97 -13.34
CA ALA A 24 7.30 -9.32 -13.67
C ALA A 24 7.81 -8.53 -14.89
N LEU A 25 6.98 -8.29 -15.90
CA LEU A 25 7.31 -7.45 -17.05
C LEU A 25 7.57 -6.00 -16.61
N SER A 26 6.81 -5.47 -15.65
CA SER A 26 7.04 -4.14 -15.09
C SER A 26 8.33 -4.02 -14.25
N ARG A 27 8.97 -5.16 -13.89
CA ARG A 27 10.25 -5.17 -13.15
C ARG A 27 11.44 -4.66 -13.94
N GLN A 28 11.38 -4.65 -15.27
CA GLN A 28 12.49 -4.27 -16.14
C GLN A 28 12.50 -2.76 -16.47
N ASP A 29 11.43 -2.06 -16.18
CA ASP A 29 11.31 -0.65 -16.51
C ASP A 29 11.55 0.23 -15.28
N HIS A 30 12.52 1.13 -15.36
CA HIS A 30 12.80 2.13 -14.32
C HIS A 30 11.76 3.28 -14.30
N GLY A 31 10.64 3.08 -14.98
CA GLY A 31 9.60 4.07 -15.14
C GLY A 31 9.95 5.16 -16.14
N GLY A 32 9.07 5.42 -17.07
CA GLY A 32 9.21 6.51 -18.02
C GLY A 32 9.21 7.89 -17.33
N PRO A 33 9.49 8.96 -18.10
CA PRO A 33 9.52 10.33 -17.58
C PRO A 33 8.16 10.80 -17.03
N LEU A 34 7.07 10.14 -17.42
CA LEU A 34 5.70 10.44 -16.97
C LEU A 34 5.22 9.51 -15.84
N ALA A 35 6.08 8.66 -15.30
CA ALA A 35 5.71 7.74 -14.23
C ALA A 35 5.48 8.48 -12.92
N TRP A 36 4.37 8.15 -12.26
CA TRP A 36 4.13 8.48 -10.87
C TRP A 36 4.86 7.50 -9.96
N ARG A 37 5.36 7.97 -8.84
CA ARG A 37 6.09 7.17 -7.87
C ARG A 37 5.48 7.34 -6.49
N GLY A 38 5.19 6.23 -5.83
CA GLY A 38 4.59 6.21 -4.49
C GLY A 38 5.39 5.38 -3.51
N TRP A 39 5.47 5.84 -2.26
CA TRP A 39 6.07 5.14 -1.14
C TRP A 39 5.04 4.99 -0.03
N PHE A 40 5.05 3.86 0.65
CA PHE A 40 4.16 3.61 1.78
C PHE A 40 4.90 2.96 2.95
N ASP A 41 4.45 3.25 4.15
CA ASP A 41 4.90 2.66 5.40
C ASP A 41 3.76 2.63 6.41
N GLY A 42 3.70 1.57 7.19
CA GLY A 42 2.75 1.41 8.27
C GLY A 42 3.43 1.04 9.58
N SER A 43 3.04 1.68 10.65
CA SER A 43 3.59 1.45 11.99
C SER A 43 2.50 1.09 12.98
N ALA A 44 2.82 0.22 13.94
CA ALA A 44 1.97 -0.11 15.08
C ALA A 44 2.73 0.12 16.38
N HIS A 45 2.15 0.87 17.32
CA HIS A 45 2.76 1.13 18.64
C HIS A 45 1.78 0.97 19.80
N PRO A 46 2.09 0.01 20.72
CA PRO A 46 3.00 -1.13 20.55
C PRO A 46 2.56 -2.01 19.38
N ASN A 47 3.26 -3.11 19.09
CA ASN A 47 2.84 -4.06 18.05
C ASN A 47 2.34 -5.38 18.68
N PRO A 48 1.02 -5.72 18.63
CA PRO A 48 -0.08 -4.92 18.08
C PRO A 48 -0.43 -3.70 18.91
N GLY A 49 -0.95 -2.66 18.25
CA GLY A 49 -1.30 -1.41 18.92
C GLY A 49 -1.99 -0.41 18.00
N ARG A 50 -1.82 0.88 18.32
CA ARG A 50 -2.33 1.95 17.48
C ARG A 50 -1.56 2.00 16.17
N LEU A 51 -2.31 2.16 15.08
CA LEU A 51 -1.76 2.18 13.73
C LEU A 51 -1.59 3.62 13.24
N GLY A 52 -0.39 3.90 12.70
CA GLY A 52 -0.12 5.07 11.91
C GLY A 52 0.24 4.65 10.48
N ILE A 53 -0.28 5.37 9.52
CA ILE A 53 0.04 5.15 8.10
C ILE A 53 0.71 6.37 7.52
N GLY A 54 1.68 6.13 6.68
CA GLY A 54 2.38 7.13 5.90
C GLY A 54 2.44 6.75 4.43
N ALA A 55 2.13 7.70 3.56
CA ALA A 55 2.30 7.52 2.13
C ALA A 55 2.73 8.83 1.47
N LEU A 56 3.56 8.71 0.46
CA LEU A 56 4.03 9.80 -0.38
C LEU A 56 3.81 9.42 -1.85
N LEU A 57 3.15 10.28 -2.61
CA LEU A 57 2.97 10.14 -4.03
C LEU A 57 3.57 11.34 -4.77
N LEU A 58 4.48 11.08 -5.68
CA LEU A 58 5.15 12.10 -6.50
C LEU A 58 4.77 11.93 -7.96
N GLY A 59 4.33 13.01 -8.58
CA GLY A 59 4.04 13.09 -10.00
C GLY A 59 5.21 13.60 -10.83
N PRO A 60 5.14 13.40 -12.16
CA PRO A 60 6.22 13.74 -13.09
C PRO A 60 6.47 15.23 -13.22
N ASN A 61 5.49 16.07 -12.87
CA ASN A 61 5.61 17.54 -12.99
C ASN A 61 5.84 18.23 -11.64
N GLY A 62 6.26 17.46 -10.63
CA GLY A 62 6.51 17.98 -9.28
C GLY A 62 5.30 17.91 -8.35
N GLU A 63 4.24 17.25 -8.75
CA GLU A 63 3.10 17.00 -7.88
C GLU A 63 3.56 16.19 -6.66
N ARG A 64 3.06 16.56 -5.48
CA ARG A 64 3.39 15.90 -4.21
C ARG A 64 2.12 15.75 -3.37
N ILE A 65 1.77 14.52 -3.04
CA ILE A 65 0.64 14.18 -2.18
C ILE A 65 1.19 13.36 -1.02
N GLU A 66 0.90 13.81 0.19
CA GLU A 66 1.28 13.12 1.43
C GLU A 66 0.03 12.63 2.17
N VAL A 67 0.13 11.43 2.72
CA VAL A 67 -0.86 10.86 3.65
C VAL A 67 -0.14 10.58 4.96
N SER A 68 -0.72 11.06 6.06
CA SER A 68 -0.25 10.78 7.43
C SER A 68 -1.47 10.72 8.33
N GLU A 69 -1.98 9.52 8.60
CA GLU A 69 -3.27 9.30 9.24
C GLU A 69 -3.22 8.15 10.25
N ALA A 70 -4.00 8.27 11.33
CA ALA A 70 -4.25 7.16 12.22
C ALA A 70 -5.18 6.15 11.54
N ALA A 71 -4.88 4.85 11.68
CA ALA A 71 -5.59 3.78 10.99
C ALA A 71 -6.23 2.75 11.95
N GLY A 72 -6.53 3.15 13.18
CA GLY A 72 -7.15 2.28 14.16
C GLY A 72 -6.15 1.45 14.97
N TYR A 73 -6.46 0.19 15.21
CA TYR A 73 -5.68 -0.73 16.05
C TYR A 73 -5.44 -2.06 15.34
N GLY A 74 -4.22 -2.58 15.40
CA GLY A 74 -3.86 -3.84 14.78
C GLY A 74 -2.36 -4.13 14.83
N SER A 75 -1.91 -5.01 13.96
CA SER A 75 -0.50 -5.35 13.79
C SER A 75 0.22 -4.40 12.83
N SER A 76 1.55 -4.47 12.80
CA SER A 76 2.35 -3.74 11.81
C SER A 76 1.97 -4.12 10.38
N SER A 77 1.60 -5.37 10.11
CA SER A 77 1.15 -5.79 8.79
C SER A 77 -0.21 -5.18 8.40
N ASP A 78 -1.13 -5.00 9.36
CA ASP A 78 -2.38 -4.28 9.15
C ASP A 78 -2.11 -2.82 8.77
N ALA A 79 -1.16 -2.16 9.45
CA ALA A 79 -0.74 -0.80 9.15
C ALA A 79 -0.13 -0.67 7.75
N GLU A 80 0.72 -1.60 7.35
CA GLU A 80 1.33 -1.64 6.02
C GLU A 80 0.28 -1.79 4.90
N TYR A 81 -0.69 -2.67 5.08
CA TYR A 81 -1.80 -2.81 4.14
C TYR A 81 -2.67 -1.55 4.06
N ALA A 82 -2.94 -0.92 5.21
CA ALA A 82 -3.68 0.33 5.27
C ALA A 82 -2.93 1.47 4.56
N ALA A 83 -1.61 1.57 4.73
CA ALA A 83 -0.77 2.55 4.06
C ALA A 83 -0.76 2.36 2.53
N LEU A 84 -0.61 1.12 2.06
CA LEU A 84 -0.68 0.81 0.63
C LEU A 84 -2.07 1.10 0.05
N THR A 85 -3.13 0.80 0.79
CA THR A 85 -4.52 1.13 0.40
C THR A 85 -4.69 2.64 0.25
N ALA A 86 -4.23 3.43 1.23
CA ALA A 86 -4.31 4.89 1.19
C ALA A 86 -3.51 5.49 0.02
N LEU A 87 -2.31 4.95 -0.27
CA LEU A 87 -1.51 5.37 -1.41
C LEU A 87 -2.22 5.11 -2.74
N LEU A 88 -2.83 3.93 -2.90
CA LEU A 88 -3.58 3.59 -4.11
C LEU A 88 -4.83 4.47 -4.28
N GLN A 89 -5.53 4.76 -3.19
CA GLN A 89 -6.68 5.69 -3.21
C GLN A 89 -6.25 7.10 -3.57
N ALA A 90 -5.14 7.59 -3.04
CA ALA A 90 -4.58 8.88 -3.41
C ALA A 90 -4.24 8.94 -4.90
N ALA A 91 -3.62 7.90 -5.45
CA ALA A 91 -3.29 7.80 -6.87
C ALA A 91 -4.55 7.75 -7.75
N LEU A 92 -5.61 7.06 -7.33
CA LEU A 92 -6.90 7.05 -8.03
C LEU A 92 -7.61 8.40 -7.99
N GLY A 93 -7.31 9.26 -7.01
CA GLY A 93 -7.83 10.63 -6.91
C GLY A 93 -7.18 11.63 -7.87
N VAL A 94 -6.01 11.33 -8.43
CA VAL A 94 -5.30 12.21 -9.36
C VAL A 94 -6.07 12.36 -10.69
N ARG A 95 -6.03 13.56 -11.25
CA ARG A 95 -6.67 13.85 -12.56
C ARG A 95 -5.69 14.58 -13.48
N PRO A 96 -5.40 14.07 -14.68
CA PRO A 96 -5.76 12.73 -15.17
C PRO A 96 -5.11 11.61 -14.33
N PRO A 97 -5.69 10.40 -14.31
CA PRO A 97 -5.12 9.31 -13.53
C PRO A 97 -3.74 8.91 -14.05
N PRO A 98 -2.84 8.41 -13.16
CA PRO A 98 -1.53 7.93 -13.54
C PRO A 98 -1.61 6.84 -14.62
N VAL A 99 -0.89 7.03 -15.72
CA VAL A 99 -0.75 6.01 -16.78
C VAL A 99 0.22 4.92 -16.33
N GLN A 100 1.32 5.33 -15.67
CA GLN A 100 2.30 4.43 -15.08
C GLN A 100 2.50 4.80 -13.61
N LEU A 101 2.40 3.80 -12.72
CA LEU A 101 2.50 3.96 -11.27
C LEU A 101 3.52 2.96 -10.70
N LEU A 102 4.57 3.48 -10.10
CA LEU A 102 5.60 2.71 -9.42
C LEU A 102 5.43 2.84 -7.91
N LEU A 103 5.20 1.74 -7.23
CA LEU A 103 4.95 1.70 -5.79
C LEU A 103 6.10 1.02 -5.06
N TYR A 104 6.50 1.58 -3.93
CA TYR A 104 7.60 1.12 -3.11
C TYR A 104 7.21 1.02 -1.64
N GLY A 105 7.63 -0.06 -1.01
CA GLY A 105 7.49 -0.27 0.45
C GLY A 105 8.61 -1.16 0.97
N ASP A 106 8.82 -1.17 2.28
CA ASP A 106 9.86 -1.96 2.93
C ASP A 106 9.33 -3.22 3.64
N SER A 107 8.02 -3.44 3.64
CA SER A 107 7.41 -4.67 4.14
C SER A 107 7.44 -5.78 3.08
N GLN A 108 8.47 -6.61 3.14
CA GLN A 108 8.60 -7.76 2.22
C GLN A 108 7.43 -8.75 2.37
N VAL A 109 6.91 -8.90 3.59
CA VAL A 109 5.76 -9.78 3.87
C VAL A 109 4.53 -9.33 3.10
N VAL A 110 4.17 -8.06 3.19
CA VAL A 110 3.00 -7.50 2.50
C VAL A 110 3.19 -7.51 0.98
N ILE A 111 4.36 -7.11 0.50
CA ILE A 111 4.65 -7.11 -0.94
C ILE A 111 4.58 -8.51 -1.52
N ASN A 112 5.21 -9.49 -0.90
CA ASN A 112 5.16 -10.88 -1.35
C ASN A 112 3.75 -11.47 -1.29
N ASP A 113 2.97 -11.12 -0.27
CA ASP A 113 1.59 -11.57 -0.13
C ASP A 113 0.69 -10.99 -1.23
N VAL A 114 0.81 -9.68 -1.50
CA VAL A 114 0.07 -9.00 -2.59
C VAL A 114 0.46 -9.55 -3.96
N LEU A 115 1.76 -9.77 -4.20
CA LEU A 115 2.27 -10.33 -5.45
C LEU A 115 1.98 -11.84 -5.60
N GLY A 116 1.55 -12.51 -4.53
CA GLY A 116 1.30 -13.94 -4.51
C GLY A 116 2.57 -14.76 -4.75
N THR A 117 3.71 -14.29 -4.27
CA THR A 117 5.02 -14.98 -4.40
C THR A 117 5.25 -15.99 -3.28
N THR A 118 4.44 -15.94 -2.22
CA THR A 118 4.44 -16.93 -1.15
C THR A 118 3.40 -18.03 -1.43
N PRO A 119 3.70 -19.32 -1.13
CA PRO A 119 2.77 -20.43 -1.37
C PRO A 119 1.48 -20.32 -0.57
N VAL A 120 1.57 -19.76 0.64
CA VAL A 120 0.45 -19.52 1.56
C VAL A 120 0.42 -18.04 1.87
N GLY A 121 -0.71 -17.40 1.61
CA GLY A 121 -0.92 -15.99 1.97
C GLY A 121 -0.87 -15.76 3.48
N ALA A 122 -0.58 -14.55 3.90
CA ALA A 122 -0.55 -14.17 5.31
C ALA A 122 -1.93 -14.38 5.93
N LYS A 123 -1.98 -15.18 7.01
CA LYS A 123 -3.24 -15.46 7.71
C LYS A 123 -3.79 -14.20 8.36
N GLY A 124 -5.12 -14.03 8.26
CA GLY A 124 -5.83 -12.91 8.87
C GLY A 124 -5.73 -11.59 8.07
N LEU A 125 -5.05 -11.60 6.91
CA LEU A 125 -4.89 -10.43 6.04
C LEU A 125 -5.58 -10.61 4.67
N GLU A 126 -6.46 -11.60 4.55
CA GLU A 126 -7.12 -11.96 3.29
C GLU A 126 -8.00 -10.83 2.76
N VAL A 127 -8.70 -10.12 3.64
CA VAL A 127 -9.58 -9.00 3.28
C VAL A 127 -8.74 -7.81 2.81
N GLN A 128 -7.70 -7.46 3.53
CA GLN A 128 -6.77 -6.37 3.19
C GLN A 128 -6.10 -6.66 1.85
N ARG A 129 -5.61 -7.88 1.64
CA ARG A 129 -5.04 -8.31 0.38
C ARG A 129 -6.04 -8.19 -0.77
N ALA A 130 -7.27 -8.65 -0.59
CA ALA A 130 -8.31 -8.57 -1.60
C ALA A 130 -8.61 -7.11 -1.98
N THR A 131 -8.67 -6.21 -1.01
CA THR A 131 -8.87 -4.77 -1.22
C THR A 131 -7.74 -4.17 -2.05
N VAL A 132 -6.49 -4.42 -1.67
CA VAL A 132 -5.31 -3.91 -2.39
C VAL A 132 -5.25 -4.46 -3.81
N VAL A 133 -5.53 -5.76 -3.99
CA VAL A 133 -5.58 -6.39 -5.31
C VAL A 133 -6.61 -5.73 -6.22
N ALA A 134 -7.82 -5.48 -5.70
CA ALA A 134 -8.89 -4.83 -6.45
C ALA A 134 -8.53 -3.38 -6.83
N LEU A 135 -7.84 -2.65 -5.97
CA LEU A 135 -7.35 -1.31 -6.27
C LEU A 135 -6.24 -1.31 -7.33
N LEU A 136 -5.29 -2.23 -7.24
CA LEU A 136 -4.22 -2.38 -8.23
C LEU A 136 -4.77 -2.70 -9.63
N GLU A 137 -5.86 -3.46 -9.73
CA GLU A 137 -6.51 -3.81 -11.00
C GLU A 137 -7.13 -2.58 -11.72
N GLN A 138 -7.29 -1.44 -11.05
CA GLN A 138 -7.81 -0.21 -11.64
C GLN A 138 -6.74 0.59 -12.40
N PHE A 139 -5.46 0.25 -12.27
CA PHE A 139 -4.38 0.90 -12.99
C PHE A 139 -3.96 0.09 -14.21
N THR A 140 -3.64 0.78 -15.31
CA THR A 140 -3.20 0.14 -16.55
C THR A 140 -1.79 -0.42 -16.44
N ASP A 141 -0.88 0.38 -15.87
CA ASP A 141 0.52 -0.01 -15.65
C ASP A 141 0.92 0.34 -14.22
N VAL A 142 0.99 -0.67 -13.36
CA VAL A 142 1.36 -0.52 -11.96
C VAL A 142 2.39 -1.58 -11.57
N SER A 143 3.43 -1.16 -10.87
CA SER A 143 4.40 -2.06 -10.25
C SER A 143 4.49 -1.84 -8.76
N LEU A 144 4.68 -2.93 -8.01
CA LEU A 144 4.90 -2.93 -6.57
C LEU A 144 6.26 -3.57 -6.29
N ARG A 145 7.15 -2.84 -5.64
CA ARG A 145 8.53 -3.26 -5.38
C ARG A 145 8.92 -3.06 -3.92
N TRP A 146 9.71 -3.98 -3.42
CA TRP A 146 10.38 -3.83 -2.15
C TRP A 146 11.61 -2.92 -2.28
N LEU A 147 11.84 -2.12 -1.25
CA LEU A 147 13.09 -1.37 -1.06
C LEU A 147 13.53 -1.46 0.41
N PRO A 148 14.83 -1.29 0.70
CA PRO A 148 15.31 -1.33 2.07
C PRO A 148 14.81 -0.13 2.86
N ARG A 149 14.54 -0.33 4.17
CA ARG A 149 13.92 0.66 5.07
C ARG A 149 14.59 2.03 5.04
N HIS A 150 15.93 2.09 4.97
CA HIS A 150 16.67 3.35 4.92
C HIS A 150 16.37 4.20 3.67
N ARG A 151 15.73 3.62 2.64
CA ARG A 151 15.25 4.32 1.43
C ARG A 151 13.77 4.68 1.50
N ASN A 152 13.06 4.27 2.56
CA ASN A 152 11.64 4.55 2.77
C ASN A 152 11.40 5.65 3.83
N GLY A 153 12.41 6.48 4.10
CA GLY A 153 12.44 7.42 5.23
C GLY A 153 11.29 8.43 5.26
N GLU A 154 10.81 8.91 4.11
CA GLU A 154 9.70 9.86 4.07
C GLU A 154 8.36 9.19 4.46
N ALA A 155 8.07 8.01 3.95
CA ALA A 155 6.87 7.28 4.32
C ALA A 155 6.92 6.84 5.80
N ASP A 156 8.08 6.38 6.28
CA ASP A 156 8.32 6.06 7.71
C ASP A 156 8.07 7.29 8.59
N ARG A 157 8.61 8.46 8.23
CA ARG A 157 8.35 9.72 8.95
C ARG A 157 6.86 10.06 9.02
N LEU A 158 6.14 9.90 7.93
CA LEU A 158 4.71 10.18 7.87
C LEU A 158 3.89 9.21 8.73
N SER A 159 4.26 7.92 8.76
CA SER A 159 3.61 6.92 9.61
C SER A 159 3.83 7.18 11.10
N GLN A 160 5.06 7.55 11.51
CA GLN A 160 5.38 7.91 12.89
C GLN A 160 4.64 9.20 13.32
N LEU A 161 4.60 10.20 12.46
CA LEU A 161 3.88 11.45 12.73
C LEU A 161 2.38 11.19 12.97
N ALA A 162 1.79 10.24 12.27
CA ALA A 162 0.39 9.85 12.48
C ALA A 162 0.16 9.23 13.87
N ILE A 163 1.10 8.40 14.35
CA ILE A 163 1.03 7.81 15.70
C ILE A 163 1.17 8.89 16.76
N ASP A 164 2.12 9.80 16.61
CA ASP A 164 2.37 10.88 17.59
C ASP A 164 1.16 11.80 17.73
N ARG A 165 0.54 12.19 16.62
CA ARG A 165 -0.71 12.99 16.63
C ARG A 165 -1.88 12.26 17.30
N GLY A 166 -2.00 10.95 17.10
CA GLY A 166 -3.02 10.13 17.77
C GLY A 166 -2.75 9.90 19.25
N SER A 167 -1.55 10.26 19.74
CA SER A 167 -1.13 10.10 21.13
C SER A 167 -1.35 11.36 21.96
N ASP A 168 -1.67 12.50 21.37
CA ASP A 168 -1.90 13.75 22.06
C ASP A 168 -3.34 13.80 22.62
N PRO A 169 -3.53 13.68 23.95
CA PRO A 169 -4.85 13.81 24.58
C PRO A 169 -5.30 15.28 24.69
N SER A 170 -4.49 16.24 24.26
CA SER A 170 -4.76 17.68 24.39
C SER A 170 -5.52 18.27 23.21
N GLY A 171 -6.53 17.55 22.68
CA GLY A 171 -7.58 18.12 21.83
C GLY A 171 -8.55 19.04 22.58
N LEU A 172 -8.16 19.64 23.68
CA LEU A 172 -8.88 20.72 24.35
C LEU A 172 -8.48 22.03 23.69
N THR A 173 -9.25 22.44 22.71
CA THR A 173 -9.34 23.86 22.31
C THR A 173 -9.60 24.69 23.55
N PRO A 174 -8.77 25.66 23.91
CA PRO A 174 -9.14 26.60 24.97
C PRO A 174 -10.36 27.37 24.49
N ALA A 175 -11.44 27.26 25.26
CA ALA A 175 -12.60 28.11 25.08
C ALA A 175 -12.15 29.59 25.21
N VAL A 176 -12.31 30.32 24.12
CA VAL A 176 -12.17 31.78 24.15
C VAL A 176 -13.33 32.31 24.93
N THR A 177 -13.09 32.62 26.21
CA THR A 177 -13.93 33.51 26.99
C THR A 177 -13.44 34.94 26.74
N GLY A 178 -14.25 35.72 26.06
CA GLY A 178 -14.11 37.15 25.91
C GLY A 178 -15.47 37.77 25.92
#